data_2f5f53fb87da127008d7eee798b76d8f
#
_entry.id   2f5f53fb87da127008d7eee798b76d8f
#
_cell.length_a   1.000
_cell.length_b   1.000
_cell.length_c   1.000
_cell.angle_alpha   90.00
_cell.angle_beta   90.00
_cell.angle_gamma   90.00
#
_symmetry.space_group_name_H-M   'P 1'
#
loop_
_entity.id
_entity.type
_entity.pdbx_description
1 polymer ?
#
loop_
_entity_poly.entity_id
_entity_poly.type
_entity_poly.pdbx_seq_one_letter_code
_entity_poly.pdbx_strand_id
1 'polypeptide(L)'
;MTEQELIDLGFERVDILDDESQNGYDYYYYQKELCSGLVLYSTDNVDVVDDEWSLKSFEIPALHITDPGHYDKFLEIISNIIC
;
A
#
# COMPACT_ATOMS: atom_id res chain seq x y z
N MET A 1 2.15 -1.17 10.40
CA MET A 1 2.16 0.24 9.96
C MET A 1 0.76 0.81 10.15
N THR A 2 0.64 2.01 10.70
CA THR A 2 -0.65 2.65 10.93
C THR A 2 -1.12 3.39 9.68
N GLU A 3 -2.40 3.72 9.62
CA GLU A 3 -2.96 4.52 8.54
C GLU A 3 -2.27 5.89 8.44
N GLN A 4 -2.01 6.52 9.58
CA GLN A 4 -1.33 7.81 9.61
C GLN A 4 0.09 7.71 9.02
N GLU A 5 0.78 6.61 9.29
CA GLU A 5 2.11 6.39 8.71
C GLU A 5 2.06 6.28 7.19
N LEU A 6 1.03 5.64 6.63
CA LEU A 6 0.84 5.59 5.17
C LEU A 6 0.62 6.98 4.60
N ILE A 7 -0.19 7.79 5.26
CA ILE A 7 -0.44 9.18 4.84
C ILE A 7 0.85 9.99 4.88
N ASP A 8 1.62 9.85 5.96
CA ASP A 8 2.89 10.57 6.14
C ASP A 8 3.94 10.16 5.10
N LEU A 9 3.90 8.91 4.64
CA LEU A 9 4.80 8.42 3.60
C LEU A 9 4.39 8.86 2.19
N GLY A 10 3.26 9.55 2.07
CA GLY A 10 2.79 10.08 0.79
C GLY A 10 1.92 9.14 -0.02
N PHE A 11 1.36 8.12 0.60
CA PHE A 11 0.42 7.22 -0.07
C PHE A 11 -0.90 7.93 -0.35
N GLU A 12 -1.50 7.63 -1.48
CA GLU A 12 -2.76 8.20 -1.91
C GLU A 12 -3.91 7.25 -1.60
N ARG A 13 -4.99 7.79 -1.02
CA ARG A 13 -6.19 7.01 -0.72
C ARG A 13 -7.01 6.77 -1.98
N VAL A 14 -7.39 5.52 -2.20
CA VAL A 14 -8.27 5.11 -3.30
C VAL A 14 -9.57 4.57 -2.71
N ASP A 15 -10.69 5.22 -3.01
CA ASP A 15 -12.00 4.82 -2.53
C ASP A 15 -12.69 3.98 -3.59
N ILE A 16 -13.17 2.78 -3.21
CA ILE A 16 -13.94 1.90 -4.07
C ILE A 16 -15.37 1.88 -3.55
N LEU A 17 -16.29 2.35 -4.36
CA LEU A 17 -17.69 2.46 -3.98
C LEU A 17 -18.42 1.11 -4.16
N ASP A 18 -19.52 0.94 -3.47
CA ASP A 18 -20.33 -0.28 -3.47
C ASP A 18 -20.67 -0.76 -4.88
N ASP A 19 -21.11 0.13 -5.75
CA ASP A 19 -21.47 -0.20 -7.12
C ASP A 19 -20.29 -0.59 -8.01
N GLU A 20 -19.06 -0.26 -7.60
CA GLU A 20 -17.83 -0.61 -8.29
C GLU A 20 -17.21 -1.89 -7.75
N SER A 21 -17.34 -2.14 -6.46
CA SER A 21 -16.65 -3.24 -5.78
C SER A 21 -17.28 -4.60 -6.00
N GLN A 22 -18.58 -4.65 -6.26
CA GLN A 22 -19.37 -5.89 -6.35
C GLN A 22 -19.41 -6.68 -5.03
N ASN A 23 -18.91 -6.09 -3.94
CA ASN A 23 -18.87 -6.73 -2.63
C ASN A 23 -20.03 -6.32 -1.73
N GLY A 24 -20.84 -5.35 -2.14
CA GLY A 24 -22.01 -4.89 -1.38
C GLY A 24 -21.66 -3.86 -0.30
N TYR A 25 -20.45 -3.32 -0.32
CA TYR A 25 -20.04 -2.27 0.61
C TYR A 25 -18.91 -1.42 0.02
N ASP A 26 -18.76 -0.19 0.52
CA ASP A 26 -17.66 0.68 0.16
C ASP A 26 -16.41 0.28 0.95
N TYR A 27 -15.24 0.42 0.33
CA TYR A 27 -13.97 0.24 1.03
C TYR A 27 -12.91 1.16 0.42
N TYR A 28 -11.76 1.28 1.09
CA TYR A 28 -10.66 2.08 0.57
C TYR A 28 -9.32 1.41 0.92
N TYR A 29 -8.29 1.80 0.17
CA TYR A 29 -6.92 1.36 0.40
C TYR A 29 -5.99 2.50 -0.02
N TYR A 30 -4.70 2.34 0.24
CA TYR A 30 -3.69 3.33 -0.12
C TYR A 30 -2.75 2.75 -1.17
N GLN A 31 -2.27 3.61 -2.07
CA GLN A 31 -1.34 3.20 -3.12
C GLN A 31 -0.31 4.30 -3.37
N LYS A 32 0.84 3.91 -3.91
CA LYS A 32 1.87 4.84 -4.32
C LYS A 32 2.71 4.22 -5.42
N GLU A 33 2.89 4.94 -6.53
CA GLU A 33 3.83 4.55 -7.56
C GLU A 33 5.22 5.02 -7.15
N LEU A 34 6.16 4.09 -7.02
CA LEU A 34 7.52 4.40 -6.58
C LEU A 34 8.42 4.77 -7.76
N CYS A 35 8.30 4.05 -8.86
CA CYS A 35 8.97 4.37 -10.11
C CYS A 35 8.17 3.72 -11.23
N SER A 36 8.56 3.98 -12.48
CA SER A 36 7.77 3.58 -13.64
C SER A 36 7.37 2.10 -13.60
N GLY A 37 6.08 1.84 -13.45
CA GLY A 37 5.53 0.49 -13.43
C GLY A 37 5.55 -0.23 -12.10
N LEU A 38 6.15 0.34 -11.05
CA LEU A 38 6.18 -0.28 -9.73
C LEU A 38 5.25 0.46 -8.78
N VAL A 39 4.13 -0.17 -8.44
CA VAL A 39 3.12 0.41 -7.54
C VAL A 39 3.00 -0.44 -6.29
N LEU A 40 3.08 0.21 -5.12
CA LEU A 40 2.74 -0.42 -3.85
C LEU A 40 1.31 -0.09 -3.48
N TYR A 41 0.61 -1.05 -2.91
CA TYR A 41 -0.75 -0.85 -2.43
C TYR A 41 -0.92 -1.49 -1.06
N SER A 42 -1.81 -0.91 -0.25
CA SER A 42 -2.05 -1.38 1.11
C SER A 42 -3.17 -2.42 1.17
N THR A 43 -3.30 -3.07 2.32
CA THR A 43 -4.48 -3.83 2.69
C THR A 43 -5.72 -2.94 2.57
N ASP A 44 -6.88 -3.53 2.24
CA ASP A 44 -8.15 -2.80 2.27
C ASP A 44 -8.52 -2.48 3.73
N ASN A 45 -9.17 -1.35 3.96
CA ASN A 45 -9.53 -0.93 5.32
C ASN A 45 -10.38 -1.95 6.06
N VAL A 46 -11.18 -2.74 5.35
CA VAL A 46 -12.05 -3.77 5.94
C VAL A 46 -11.28 -4.98 6.47
N ASP A 47 -10.06 -5.19 5.98
CA ASP A 47 -9.19 -6.29 6.40
C ASP A 47 -8.20 -5.88 7.49
N VAL A 48 -8.17 -4.60 7.85
CA VAL A 48 -7.23 -4.08 8.85
C VAL A 48 -7.76 -4.35 10.25
N VAL A 49 -6.89 -4.90 11.12
CA VAL A 49 -7.20 -5.16 12.52
C VAL A 49 -6.20 -4.37 13.36
N ASP A 50 -6.70 -3.62 14.36
CA ASP A 50 -5.87 -2.84 15.28
C ASP A 50 -4.95 -1.82 14.58
N ASP A 51 -5.44 -1.24 13.47
CA ASP A 51 -4.71 -0.24 12.67
C ASP A 51 -3.37 -0.79 12.15
N GLU A 52 -3.32 -2.09 11.87
CA GLU A 52 -2.14 -2.74 11.30
C GLU A 52 -2.28 -2.88 9.79
N TRP A 53 -1.72 -1.91 9.07
CA TRP A 53 -1.71 -1.89 7.61
C TRP A 53 -0.43 -2.53 7.08
N SER A 54 -0.53 -3.19 5.94
CA SER A 54 0.63 -3.78 5.28
C SER A 54 0.63 -3.38 3.80
N LEU A 55 1.83 -3.42 3.18
CA LEU A 55 2.01 -3.06 1.78
C LEU A 55 2.38 -4.27 0.96
N LYS A 56 1.89 -4.30 -0.27
CA LYS A 56 2.13 -5.36 -1.25
C LYS A 56 2.40 -4.75 -2.61
N SER A 57 2.84 -5.56 -3.56
CA SER A 57 3.02 -5.15 -4.94
C SER A 57 2.61 -6.29 -5.88
N PHE A 58 1.94 -5.96 -6.98
CA PHE A 58 1.62 -6.96 -8.01
C PHE A 58 2.87 -7.43 -8.74
N GLU A 59 3.85 -6.54 -8.90
CA GLU A 59 5.11 -6.82 -9.60
C GLU A 59 6.03 -7.72 -8.80
N ILE A 60 5.88 -7.72 -7.47
CA ILE A 60 6.70 -8.52 -6.55
C ILE A 60 5.76 -9.27 -5.59
N PRO A 61 5.22 -10.43 -6.00
CA PRO A 61 4.18 -11.12 -5.20
C PRO A 61 4.60 -11.51 -3.79
N ALA A 62 5.90 -11.71 -3.55
CA ALA A 62 6.41 -12.09 -2.23
C ALA A 62 6.64 -10.90 -1.30
N LEU A 63 6.49 -9.68 -1.80
CA LEU A 63 6.74 -8.48 -1.00
C LEU A 63 5.65 -8.28 0.03
N HIS A 64 6.05 -8.05 1.29
CA HIS A 64 5.14 -7.77 2.38
C HIS A 64 5.82 -6.83 3.36
N ILE A 65 5.41 -5.56 3.35
CA ILE A 65 6.01 -4.50 4.19
C ILE A 65 5.02 -4.16 5.29
N THR A 66 5.46 -4.26 6.54
CA THR A 66 4.60 -4.05 7.71
C THR A 66 5.03 -2.88 8.59
N ASP A 67 6.17 -2.25 8.33
CA ASP A 67 6.63 -1.12 9.12
C ASP A 67 7.37 -0.09 8.26
N PRO A 68 7.43 1.20 8.70
CA PRO A 68 8.06 2.28 7.93
C PRO A 68 9.55 2.08 7.69
N GLY A 69 10.25 1.46 8.64
CA GLY A 69 11.69 1.18 8.49
C GLY A 69 11.96 0.22 7.35
N HIS A 70 11.13 -0.81 7.20
CA HIS A 70 11.23 -1.75 6.10
C HIS A 70 10.91 -1.06 4.77
N TYR A 71 9.93 -0.16 4.77
CA TYR A 71 9.58 0.63 3.59
C TYR A 71 10.78 1.49 3.14
N ASP A 72 11.43 2.17 4.06
CA ASP A 72 12.60 3.01 3.75
C ASP A 72 13.74 2.18 3.15
N LYS A 73 14.01 0.99 3.71
CA LYS A 73 15.02 0.09 3.17
C LYS A 73 14.68 -0.38 1.77
N PHE A 74 13.40 -0.69 1.53
CA PHE A 74 12.94 -1.12 0.22
C PHE A 74 13.13 0.00 -0.81
N LEU A 75 12.81 1.24 -0.46
CA LEU A 75 13.04 2.38 -1.35
C LEU A 75 14.51 2.54 -1.71
N GLU A 76 15.40 2.39 -0.73
CA GLU A 76 16.84 2.48 -0.93
C GLU A 76 17.33 1.42 -1.93
N ILE A 77 16.85 0.19 -1.79
CA ILE A 77 17.23 -0.91 -2.66
C ILE A 77 16.75 -0.68 -4.08
N ILE A 78 15.47 -0.35 -4.28
CA ILE A 78 14.91 -0.21 -5.61
C ILE A 78 15.47 1.01 -6.36
N SER A 79 15.80 2.09 -5.64
CA SER A 79 16.37 3.27 -6.28
C SER A 79 17.74 2.98 -6.89
N ASN A 80 18.45 2.00 -6.36
CA ASN A 80 19.76 1.59 -6.89
C ASN A 80 19.67 0.54 -7.99
N ILE A 81 18.54 -0.19 -8.09
CA ILE A 81 18.41 -1.33 -9.00
C ILE A 81 17.44 -1.03 -10.14
N ILE A 82 16.27 -0.47 -9.83
CA ILE A 82 15.15 -0.33 -10.76
C ILE A 82 14.93 1.13 -11.17
N CYS A 83 15.03 2.01 -10.23
CA CYS A 83 14.83 3.45 -10.44
C CYS A 83 16.19 4.15 -10.61
#